data_835253ff97b95d4bc92d04bf44f60b18
#
_entry.id   835253ff97b95d4bc92d04bf44f60b18
#
_cell.length_a   1.000
_cell.length_b   1.000
_cell.length_c   1.000
_cell.angle_alpha   90.00
_cell.angle_beta   90.00
_cell.angle_gamma   90.00
#
_symmetry.space_group_name_H-M   'P 1'
#
loop_
_entity.id
_entity.type
_entity.pdbx_description
1 polymer ?
#
loop_
_entity_poly.entity_id
_entity_poly.type
_entity_poly.pdbx_seq_one_letter_code
_entity_poly.pdbx_strand_id
1 'polypeptide(L)'
;MAEATGTGSGRTKNMVLRLEPGLAEQLAAVAEVEGRTVSDVAREAIAALVGARRSDKRFRRLLEDNLARHQRLLDLLREDQP
;
A
#
# COMPACT_ATOMS: atom_id res chain seq x y z
N MET A 1 16.31 8.62 -5.03
CA MET A 1 16.02 8.21 -5.10
C MET A 1 15.65 7.35 -5.18
N ALA A 2 15.58 7.15 -4.98
CA ALA A 2 15.35 6.42 -5.02
C ALA A 2 14.86 5.82 -5.28
N GLU A 3 14.61 5.55 -5.37
CA GLU A 3 14.21 5.01 -5.66
C GLU A 3 13.90 4.31 -6.16
N ALA A 4 13.81 4.18 -6.49
CA ALA A 4 13.51 3.61 -7.02
C ALA A 4 13.69 2.75 -7.19
N THR A 5 13.86 2.48 -7.09
CA THR A 5 14.15 1.77 -7.31
C THR A 5 13.88 0.84 -7.42
N GLY A 6 13.84 0.78 -7.51
CA GLY A 6 13.77 -0.03 -7.87
C GLY A 6 13.40 -1.11 -7.86
N THR A 7 12.85 -1.37 -7.71
CA THR A 7 12.63 -2.47 -7.62
C THR A 7 12.51 -3.15 -8.75
N GLY A 8 13.15 -3.38 -9.32
CA GLY A 8 13.17 -4.22 -10.29
C GLY A 8 12.10 -4.30 -11.24
N SER A 9 11.00 -4.03 -10.86
CA SER A 9 9.91 -4.15 -11.76
C SER A 9 9.94 -3.05 -12.78
N GLY A 10 10.51 -1.95 -12.44
CA GLY A 10 10.51 -0.85 -13.34
C GLY A 10 9.14 -0.28 -13.57
N ARG A 11 8.21 -0.64 -12.78
CA ARG A 11 6.87 -0.19 -12.97
C ARG A 11 6.32 0.55 -11.80
N THR A 12 7.14 1.27 -11.12
CA THR A 12 6.66 2.04 -9.98
C THR A 12 5.93 3.27 -10.46
N LYS A 13 4.98 3.69 -9.68
CA LYS A 13 4.30 4.93 -9.90
C LYS A 13 4.63 5.87 -8.77
N ASN A 14 4.79 7.13 -9.09
CA ASN A 14 5.06 8.13 -8.07
C ASN A 14 3.77 8.61 -7.47
N MET A 15 3.73 8.64 -6.16
CA MET A 15 2.57 9.14 -5.45
C MET A 15 3.04 10.08 -4.37
N VAL A 16 2.24 11.08 -4.10
CA VAL A 16 2.53 12.02 -3.03
C VAL A 16 1.51 11.83 -1.94
N LEU A 17 1.99 11.61 -0.73
CA LEU A 17 1.14 11.46 0.41
C LEU A 17 1.36 12.59 1.37
N ARG A 18 0.30 13.04 2.01
CA ARG A 18 0.41 14.01 3.06
C ARG A 18 0.06 13.35 4.37
N LEU A 19 0.95 13.42 5.32
CA LEU A 19 0.72 12.85 6.63
C LEU A 19 0.66 13.95 7.65
N GLU A 20 -0.19 13.79 8.66
CA GLU A 20 -0.14 14.72 9.75
C GLU A 20 1.23 14.68 10.39
N PRO A 21 1.67 15.82 10.95
CA PRO A 21 3.02 15.87 11.52
C PRO A 21 3.29 14.81 12.58
N GLY A 22 2.33 14.55 13.44
CA GLY A 22 2.53 13.54 14.46
C GLY A 22 2.75 12.16 13.92
N LEU A 23 1.95 11.79 12.92
CA LEU A 23 2.09 10.50 12.30
C LEU A 23 3.40 10.39 11.53
N ALA A 24 3.77 11.49 10.87
CA ALA A 24 5.03 11.50 10.14
C ALA A 24 6.21 11.27 11.08
N GLU A 25 6.17 11.90 12.25
CA GLU A 25 7.24 11.70 13.22
C GLU A 25 7.29 10.29 13.74
N GLN A 26 6.13 9.71 13.98
CA GLN A 26 6.08 8.34 14.45
C GLN A 26 6.64 7.40 13.40
N LEU A 27 6.30 7.64 12.16
CA LEU A 27 6.82 6.81 11.08
C LEU A 27 8.33 6.92 10.98
N ALA A 28 8.85 8.14 11.11
CA ALA A 28 10.29 8.35 11.08
C ALA A 28 10.97 7.62 12.23
N ALA A 29 10.35 7.63 13.40
CA ALA A 29 10.92 6.95 14.55
C ALA A 29 10.98 5.43 14.32
N VAL A 30 9.94 4.87 13.74
CA VAL A 30 9.94 3.44 13.42
C VAL A 30 11.07 3.13 12.46
N ALA A 31 11.19 3.95 11.42
CA ALA A 31 12.25 3.71 10.43
C ALA A 31 13.62 3.77 11.07
N GLU A 32 13.81 4.72 11.96
CA GLU A 32 15.09 4.89 12.60
C GLU A 32 15.43 3.69 13.48
N VAL A 33 14.46 3.23 14.25
CA VAL A 33 14.68 2.09 15.13
C VAL A 33 15.01 0.85 14.32
N GLU A 34 14.37 0.69 13.17
CA GLU A 34 14.59 -0.49 12.34
C GLU A 34 15.77 -0.36 11.40
N GLY A 35 16.41 0.80 11.36
CA GLY A 35 17.53 0.97 10.45
C GLY A 35 17.11 0.97 9.00
N ARG A 36 15.93 1.47 8.71
CA ARG A 36 15.37 1.47 7.36
C ARG A 36 15.01 2.89 6.98
N THR A 37 14.76 3.11 5.69
CA THR A 37 14.32 4.44 5.28
C THR A 37 12.83 4.59 5.55
N VAL A 38 12.40 5.82 5.67
CA VAL A 38 10.97 6.10 5.85
C VAL A 38 10.19 5.55 4.66
N SER A 39 10.72 5.68 3.46
CA SER A 39 10.05 5.17 2.28
C SER A 39 9.87 3.66 2.32
N ASP A 40 10.87 2.95 2.80
CA ASP A 40 10.76 1.49 2.89
C ASP A 40 9.69 1.07 3.87
N VAL A 41 9.68 1.73 5.03
CA VAL A 41 8.68 1.41 6.04
C VAL A 41 7.29 1.75 5.53
N ALA A 42 7.16 2.89 4.87
CA ALA A 42 5.86 3.30 4.34
C ALA A 42 5.37 2.32 3.28
N ARG A 43 6.26 1.90 2.38
CA ARG A 43 5.84 0.95 1.35
C ARG A 43 5.42 -0.38 1.95
N GLU A 44 6.13 -0.82 2.96
CA GLU A 44 5.76 -2.05 3.61
C GLU A 44 4.39 -1.93 4.28
N ALA A 45 4.15 -0.80 4.94
CA ALA A 45 2.88 -0.59 5.62
C ALA A 45 1.72 -0.56 4.62
N ILE A 46 1.93 0.10 3.50
CA ILE A 46 0.90 0.20 2.47
C ILE A 46 0.61 -1.18 1.89
N ALA A 47 1.65 -1.93 1.58
CA ALA A 47 1.47 -3.26 1.02
C ALA A 47 0.75 -4.16 2.02
N ALA A 48 1.08 -4.04 3.29
CA ALA A 48 0.44 -4.85 4.32
C ALA A 48 -1.04 -4.51 4.44
N LEU A 49 -1.36 -3.22 4.37
CA LEU A 49 -2.75 -2.80 4.47
C LEU A 49 -3.56 -3.34 3.30
N VAL A 50 -3.02 -3.18 2.08
CA VAL A 50 -3.72 -3.66 0.89
C VAL A 50 -3.92 -5.17 0.99
N GLY A 51 -2.89 -5.89 1.42
CA GLY A 51 -3.01 -7.33 1.57
C GLY A 51 -4.07 -7.71 2.58
N ALA A 52 -4.13 -6.97 3.70
CA ALA A 52 -5.11 -7.25 4.72
C ALA A 52 -6.53 -7.04 4.20
N ARG A 53 -6.73 -5.98 3.41
CA ARG A 53 -8.06 -5.73 2.86
C ARG A 53 -8.47 -6.79 1.86
N ARG A 54 -7.53 -7.26 1.07
CA ARG A 54 -7.83 -8.28 0.07
C ARG A 54 -8.32 -9.56 0.73
N SER A 55 -7.85 -9.84 1.93
CA SER A 55 -8.27 -11.06 2.65
C SER A 55 -9.43 -10.82 3.56
N ASP A 56 -9.86 -9.60 3.72
CA ASP A 56 -10.90 -9.26 4.69
C ASP A 56 -12.26 -9.55 4.09
N LYS A 57 -13.02 -10.39 4.74
CA LYS A 57 -14.33 -10.79 4.24
C LYS A 57 -15.31 -9.64 4.18
N ARG A 58 -15.23 -8.75 5.16
CA ARG A 58 -16.12 -7.60 5.17
C ARG A 58 -15.83 -6.68 4.00
N PHE A 59 -14.56 -6.46 3.72
CA PHE A 59 -14.20 -5.62 2.61
C PHE A 59 -14.62 -6.24 1.30
N ARG A 60 -14.42 -7.55 1.16
CA ARG A 60 -14.79 -8.22 -0.06
C ARG A 60 -16.30 -8.19 -0.28
N ARG A 61 -17.05 -8.29 0.80
CA ARG A 61 -18.51 -8.21 0.69
C ARG A 61 -18.94 -6.84 0.21
N LEU A 62 -18.29 -5.80 0.73
CA LEU A 62 -18.59 -4.45 0.26
C LEU A 62 -18.29 -4.30 -1.22
N LEU A 63 -17.20 -4.88 -1.67
CA LEU A 63 -16.88 -4.84 -3.08
C LEU A 63 -17.93 -5.55 -3.91
N GLU A 64 -18.36 -6.70 -3.45
CA GLU A 64 -19.35 -7.47 -4.19
C GLU A 64 -20.68 -6.73 -4.29
N ASP A 65 -21.05 -6.07 -3.21
CA ASP A 65 -22.30 -5.31 -3.21
C ASP A 65 -22.26 -4.16 -4.22
N ASN A 66 -21.08 -3.69 -4.55
CA ASN A 66 -20.92 -2.59 -5.48
C ASN A 66 -20.18 -3.03 -6.73
N LEU A 67 -20.36 -4.28 -7.08
CA LEU A 67 -19.57 -4.88 -8.14
C LEU A 67 -19.55 -4.09 -9.43
N ALA A 68 -20.72 -3.63 -9.86
CA ALA A 68 -20.78 -2.94 -11.12
C ALA A 68 -19.94 -1.67 -11.13
N ARG A 69 -19.89 -1.00 -9.99
CA ARG A 69 -19.14 0.23 -9.88
C ARG A 69 -17.70 0.01 -9.55
N HIS A 70 -17.39 -1.13 -8.95
CA HIS A 70 -16.05 -1.39 -8.48
C HIS A 70 -15.36 -2.51 -9.24
N GLN A 71 -15.85 -2.79 -10.44
CA GLN A 71 -15.28 -3.87 -11.22
C GLN A 71 -13.78 -3.71 -11.41
N ARG A 72 -13.36 -2.49 -11.68
CA ARG A 72 -11.95 -2.25 -11.89
C ARG A 72 -11.14 -2.49 -10.63
N LEU A 73 -11.71 -2.10 -9.49
CA LEU A 73 -11.03 -2.32 -8.21
C LEU A 73 -10.93 -3.80 -7.90
N LEU A 74 -11.96 -4.56 -8.22
CA LEU A 74 -11.91 -5.98 -8.03
C LEU A 74 -10.80 -6.59 -8.85
N ASP A 75 -10.68 -6.16 -10.08
CA ASP A 75 -9.65 -6.69 -10.96
C ASP A 75 -8.26 -6.40 -10.41
N LEU A 76 -8.06 -5.20 -9.92
CA LEU A 76 -6.76 -4.84 -9.35
C LEU A 76 -6.44 -5.68 -8.13
N LEU A 77 -7.44 -5.98 -7.32
CA LEU A 77 -7.22 -6.71 -6.09
C LEU A 77 -7.07 -8.21 -6.31
N ARG A 78 -7.44 -8.67 -7.51
CA ARG A 78 -7.28 -10.06 -7.83
C ARG A 78 -6.08 -10.35 -8.69
N GLU A 79 -5.46 -9.33 -9.19
CA GLU A 79 -4.49 -9.55 -10.24
C GLU A 79 -3.28 -10.35 -9.80
N ASP A 80 -3.02 -10.44 -8.55
CA ASP A 80 -1.89 -11.22 -8.13
C ASP A 80 -2.28 -12.67 -7.92
N GLN A 81 -3.49 -13.01 -8.24
CA GLN A 81 -3.92 -14.39 -8.15
C GLN A 81 -3.34 -15.13 -9.34
N PRO A 82 -2.77 -16.26 -9.12
CA PRO A 82 -2.20 -17.03 -10.22
C PRO A 82 -3.26 -17.51 -11.19
#